data_7c85e0149734e8e0329c81a80433d8c6
#
_entry.id   7c85e0149734e8e0329c81a80433d8c6
#
_cell.length_a   1.000
_cell.length_b   1.000
_cell.length_c   1.000
_cell.angle_alpha   90.00
_cell.angle_beta   90.00
_cell.angle_gamma   90.00
#
_symmetry.space_group_name_H-M   'P 1'
#
loop_
_entity.id
_entity.type
_entity.pdbx_description
1 polymer ?
#
loop_
_entity_poly.entity_id
_entity_poly.type
_entity_poly.pdbx_seq_one_letter_code
_entity_poly.pdbx_strand_id
1 'polypeptide(L)'
;MFALVDVNNMYVSCERVFRPSLIGRPVVVLSNNDGACIARSNEAKDLGVKMAQPWFQVRHLEREAGLIALSANFELYGDMSSRMMSLVGQYAPRQEVYSIDESFLDFEGVPGDLDKTGRDMRARVLQWTGLPTSVGFGPTKTLAKLANHVAKMADRKPGSYARQHAQVCNLGTVPRAELQQVLQATEVGHVWGVGRRTTARLNEGGIRTVLDLVNADIATLRRQFSVVLEKTVLELCGTACLKASEPKGSFFS
;
A
#
# COMPACT_ATOMS: atom_id res chain seq x y z
N MET A 1 2.89 18.05 1.64
CA MET A 1 2.82 16.77 2.37
C MET A 1 1.79 15.91 1.67
N PHE A 2 2.13 14.68 1.35
CA PHE A 2 1.22 13.72 0.72
C PHE A 2 0.78 12.66 1.73
N ALA A 3 -0.45 12.18 1.60
CA ALA A 3 -0.89 10.94 2.22
C ALA A 3 -1.23 9.92 1.13
N LEU A 4 -0.95 8.65 1.38
CA LEU A 4 -1.55 7.53 0.66
C LEU A 4 -2.53 6.83 1.59
N VAL A 5 -3.78 6.74 1.16
CA VAL A 5 -4.81 5.92 1.80
C VAL A 5 -5.01 4.67 0.97
N ASP A 6 -5.00 3.51 1.60
CA ASP A 6 -5.08 2.22 0.92
C ASP A 6 -6.00 1.27 1.69
N VAL A 7 -6.93 0.62 1.01
CA VAL A 7 -7.82 -0.38 1.60
C VAL A 7 -7.11 -1.70 1.75
N ASN A 8 -7.00 -2.19 2.97
CA ASN A 8 -6.32 -3.44 3.27
C ASN A 8 -7.09 -4.62 2.66
N ASN A 9 -6.41 -5.42 1.79
CA ASN A 9 -6.99 -6.59 1.14
C ASN A 9 -8.34 -6.29 0.44
N MET A 10 -8.41 -5.22 -0.34
CA MET A 10 -9.61 -4.56 -0.84
C MET A 10 -10.75 -5.52 -1.19
N TYR A 11 -10.57 -6.45 -2.14
CA TYR A 11 -11.67 -7.30 -2.60
C TYR A 11 -12.18 -8.24 -1.52
N VAL A 12 -11.29 -8.84 -0.74
CA VAL A 12 -11.69 -9.68 0.41
C VAL A 12 -12.39 -8.85 1.47
N SER A 13 -11.94 -7.62 1.71
CA SER A 13 -12.57 -6.71 2.67
C SER A 13 -13.97 -6.31 2.23
N CYS A 14 -14.20 -6.04 0.95
CA CYS A 14 -15.53 -5.82 0.39
C CYS A 14 -16.46 -7.03 0.62
N GLU A 15 -15.97 -8.25 0.34
CA GLU A 15 -16.77 -9.47 0.58
C GLU A 15 -17.11 -9.65 2.07
N ARG A 16 -16.17 -9.35 2.96
CA ARG A 16 -16.38 -9.46 4.42
C ARG A 16 -17.42 -8.46 4.96
N VAL A 17 -17.57 -7.30 4.33
CA VAL A 17 -18.63 -6.33 4.71
C VAL A 17 -20.01 -6.98 4.59
N PHE A 18 -20.28 -7.70 3.51
CA PHE A 18 -21.58 -8.32 3.24
C PHE A 18 -21.69 -9.77 3.72
N ARG A 19 -20.56 -10.39 4.05
CA ARG A 19 -20.48 -11.78 4.56
C ARG A 19 -19.56 -11.83 5.79
N PRO A 20 -20.03 -11.36 6.96
CA PRO A 20 -19.21 -11.34 8.20
C PRO A 20 -18.66 -12.71 8.62
N SER A 21 -19.30 -13.81 8.19
CA SER A 21 -18.81 -15.18 8.42
C SER A 21 -17.46 -15.50 7.78
N LEU A 22 -16.98 -14.64 6.88
CA LEU A 22 -15.64 -14.73 6.26
C LEU A 22 -14.54 -14.10 7.11
N ILE A 23 -14.89 -13.38 8.18
CA ILE A 23 -13.90 -12.74 9.07
C ILE A 23 -13.11 -13.82 9.80
N GLY A 24 -11.78 -13.69 9.85
CA GLY A 24 -10.89 -14.65 10.48
C GLY A 24 -10.66 -15.94 9.68
N ARG A 25 -11.26 -16.08 8.51
CA ARG A 25 -11.08 -17.25 7.63
C ARG A 25 -10.11 -16.94 6.49
N PRO A 26 -9.33 -17.92 6.02
CA PRO A 26 -8.50 -17.74 4.83
C PRO A 26 -9.42 -17.62 3.59
N VAL A 27 -9.34 -16.46 2.91
CA VAL A 27 -10.19 -16.15 1.75
C VAL A 27 -9.30 -15.61 0.63
N VAL A 28 -9.58 -16.06 -0.59
CA VAL A 28 -9.04 -15.49 -1.82
C VAL A 28 -10.16 -15.06 -2.74
N VAL A 29 -9.92 -14.00 -3.51
CA VAL A 29 -10.77 -13.62 -4.63
C VAL A 29 -10.02 -13.96 -5.91
N LEU A 30 -10.70 -14.64 -6.83
CA LEU A 30 -10.15 -15.12 -8.08
C LEU A 30 -10.41 -14.11 -9.21
N SER A 31 -9.51 -14.10 -10.19
CA SER A 31 -9.64 -13.29 -11.41
C SER A 31 -10.81 -13.77 -12.28
N ASN A 32 -11.06 -13.06 -13.38
CA ASN A 32 -11.98 -13.53 -14.42
C ASN A 32 -11.66 -14.98 -14.80
N ASN A 33 -12.70 -15.79 -14.97
CA ASN A 33 -12.61 -17.24 -15.22
C ASN A 33 -11.95 -18.04 -14.07
N ASP A 34 -11.90 -17.48 -12.87
CA ASP A 34 -11.37 -18.12 -11.66
C ASP A 34 -9.93 -18.66 -11.83
N GLY A 35 -9.13 -17.99 -12.65
CA GLY A 35 -7.80 -18.50 -13.03
C GLY A 35 -6.70 -18.25 -12.01
N ALA A 36 -6.71 -17.11 -11.30
CA ALA A 36 -5.63 -16.69 -10.41
C ALA A 36 -6.13 -15.93 -9.17
N CYS A 37 -5.38 -16.01 -8.07
CA CYS A 37 -5.68 -15.30 -6.82
C CYS A 37 -5.28 -13.83 -6.92
N ILE A 38 -6.24 -12.93 -7.15
CA ILE A 38 -6.01 -11.48 -7.28
C ILE A 38 -6.18 -10.70 -5.98
N ALA A 39 -6.84 -11.29 -4.98
CA ALA A 39 -6.85 -10.75 -3.62
C ALA A 39 -6.79 -11.90 -2.61
N ARG A 40 -6.26 -11.61 -1.42
CA ARG A 40 -6.03 -12.59 -0.37
C ARG A 40 -6.24 -11.96 1.00
N SER A 41 -6.94 -12.64 1.88
CA SER A 41 -6.97 -12.28 3.30
C SER A 41 -5.59 -12.45 3.95
N ASN A 42 -5.40 -11.90 5.14
CA ASN A 42 -4.15 -12.11 5.88
C ASN A 42 -3.95 -13.59 6.19
N GLU A 43 -5.00 -14.29 6.57
CA GLU A 43 -5.00 -15.72 6.86
C GLU A 43 -4.58 -16.54 5.61
N ALA A 44 -5.06 -16.17 4.41
CA ALA A 44 -4.63 -16.81 3.16
C ALA A 44 -3.16 -16.51 2.82
N LYS A 45 -2.67 -15.30 3.13
CA LYS A 45 -1.24 -14.96 2.98
C LYS A 45 -0.37 -15.78 3.94
N ASP A 46 -0.85 -16.05 5.15
CA ASP A 46 -0.14 -16.84 6.16
C ASP A 46 -0.09 -18.33 5.78
N LEU A 47 -1.05 -18.81 4.99
CA LEU A 47 -0.98 -20.14 4.33
C LEU A 47 -0.03 -20.17 3.13
N GLY A 48 0.65 -19.07 2.80
CA GLY A 48 1.63 -18.99 1.73
C GLY A 48 1.06 -18.70 0.33
N VAL A 49 -0.24 -18.39 0.20
CA VAL A 49 -0.85 -18.03 -1.08
C VAL A 49 -0.24 -16.71 -1.61
N LYS A 50 0.32 -16.75 -2.83
CA LYS A 50 0.99 -15.60 -3.45
C LYS A 50 0.04 -14.80 -4.34
N MET A 51 0.36 -13.51 -4.57
CA MET A 51 -0.36 -12.68 -5.52
C MET A 51 -0.23 -13.23 -6.94
N ALA A 52 -1.33 -13.22 -7.66
CA ALA A 52 -1.45 -13.77 -9.02
C ALA A 52 -1.11 -15.27 -9.12
N GLN A 53 -1.09 -16.00 -7.99
CA GLN A 53 -0.86 -17.43 -8.01
C GLN A 53 -2.04 -18.14 -8.71
N PRO A 54 -1.77 -19.06 -9.68
CA PRO A 54 -2.81 -19.84 -10.33
C PRO A 54 -3.62 -20.62 -9.31
N TRP A 55 -4.95 -20.58 -9.43
CA TRP A 55 -5.88 -21.22 -8.49
C TRP A 55 -5.63 -22.73 -8.36
N PHE A 56 -5.36 -23.41 -9.46
CA PHE A 56 -5.13 -24.86 -9.45
C PHE A 56 -3.95 -25.29 -8.54
N GLN A 57 -2.97 -24.39 -8.29
CA GLN A 57 -1.82 -24.69 -7.44
C GLN A 57 -2.14 -24.63 -5.95
N VAL A 58 -3.18 -23.91 -5.54
CA VAL A 58 -3.53 -23.70 -4.14
C VAL A 58 -4.90 -24.28 -3.77
N ARG A 59 -5.63 -24.82 -4.73
CA ARG A 59 -6.97 -25.38 -4.53
C ARG A 59 -7.02 -26.50 -3.47
N HIS A 60 -5.94 -27.26 -3.30
CA HIS A 60 -5.86 -28.30 -2.27
C HIS A 60 -6.05 -27.73 -0.85
N LEU A 61 -5.68 -26.45 -0.61
CA LEU A 61 -5.87 -25.76 0.67
C LEU A 61 -7.36 -25.60 1.07
N GLU A 62 -8.32 -25.78 0.17
CA GLU A 62 -9.73 -25.81 0.53
C GLU A 62 -10.02 -26.94 1.52
N ARG A 63 -9.45 -28.12 1.27
CA ARG A 63 -9.62 -29.30 2.12
C ARG A 63 -8.67 -29.29 3.31
N GLU A 64 -7.42 -28.85 3.11
CA GLU A 64 -6.35 -28.95 4.10
C GLU A 64 -6.40 -27.83 5.15
N ALA A 65 -6.83 -26.62 4.75
CA ALA A 65 -6.77 -25.43 5.60
C ALA A 65 -8.05 -24.59 5.61
N GLY A 66 -9.13 -25.08 4.97
CA GLY A 66 -10.40 -24.36 4.91
C GLY A 66 -10.33 -23.05 4.10
N LEU A 67 -9.44 -22.98 3.11
CA LEU A 67 -9.35 -21.84 2.19
C LEU A 67 -10.67 -21.67 1.44
N ILE A 68 -11.17 -20.45 1.37
CA ILE A 68 -12.40 -20.11 0.65
C ILE A 68 -12.00 -19.31 -0.58
N ALA A 69 -12.45 -19.78 -1.74
CA ALA A 69 -12.31 -19.06 -3.00
C ALA A 69 -13.63 -18.41 -3.41
N LEU A 70 -13.57 -17.15 -3.81
CA LEU A 70 -14.70 -16.38 -4.30
C LEU A 70 -14.37 -15.87 -5.70
N SER A 71 -15.33 -15.94 -6.61
CA SER A 71 -15.23 -15.24 -7.90
C SER A 71 -15.28 -13.72 -7.69
N ALA A 72 -14.57 -12.97 -8.53
CA ALA A 72 -14.54 -11.51 -8.44
C ALA A 72 -15.91 -10.89 -8.72
N ASN A 73 -16.32 -9.95 -7.88
CA ASN A 73 -17.47 -9.07 -8.07
C ASN A 73 -17.00 -7.63 -8.27
N PHE A 74 -16.55 -7.31 -9.49
CA PHE A 74 -15.97 -6.01 -9.78
C PHE A 74 -16.94 -4.85 -9.64
N GLU A 75 -18.25 -5.06 -9.85
CA GLU A 75 -19.28 -4.04 -9.60
C GLU A 75 -19.31 -3.65 -8.12
N LEU A 76 -19.34 -4.64 -7.23
CA LEU A 76 -19.27 -4.40 -5.79
C LEU A 76 -17.99 -3.66 -5.41
N TYR A 77 -16.84 -4.09 -5.93
CA TYR A 77 -15.56 -3.48 -5.56
C TYR A 77 -15.44 -2.04 -6.08
N GLY A 78 -15.98 -1.76 -7.26
CA GLY A 78 -16.06 -0.42 -7.84
C GLY A 78 -16.96 0.51 -7.02
N ASP A 79 -18.13 0.07 -6.59
CA ASP A 79 -19.03 0.86 -5.72
C ASP A 79 -18.38 1.17 -4.37
N MET A 80 -17.80 0.16 -3.72
CA MET A 80 -17.13 0.32 -2.44
C MET A 80 -15.91 1.23 -2.54
N SER A 81 -15.14 1.14 -3.63
CA SER A 81 -14.05 2.06 -3.95
C SER A 81 -14.55 3.50 -4.05
N SER A 82 -15.61 3.75 -4.83
CA SER A 82 -16.18 5.10 -5.01
C SER A 82 -16.61 5.72 -3.69
N ARG A 83 -17.22 4.93 -2.80
CA ARG A 83 -17.60 5.38 -1.46
C ARG A 83 -16.39 5.77 -0.62
N MET A 84 -15.36 4.93 -0.59
CA MET A 84 -14.12 5.20 0.13
C MET A 84 -13.44 6.45 -0.43
N MET A 85 -13.30 6.56 -1.76
CA MET A 85 -12.68 7.72 -2.42
C MET A 85 -13.40 9.03 -2.11
N SER A 86 -14.74 9.02 -2.09
CA SER A 86 -15.56 10.18 -1.74
C SER A 86 -15.38 10.62 -0.29
N LEU A 87 -15.19 9.67 0.64
CA LEU A 87 -14.94 9.97 2.05
C LEU A 87 -13.56 10.58 2.26
N VAL A 88 -12.50 9.95 1.73
CA VAL A 88 -11.14 10.42 1.95
C VAL A 88 -10.85 11.73 1.24
N GLY A 89 -11.49 11.98 0.09
CA GLY A 89 -11.36 13.24 -0.66
C GLY A 89 -11.81 14.48 0.11
N GLN A 90 -12.61 14.33 1.19
CA GLN A 90 -13.04 15.45 2.03
C GLN A 90 -11.95 15.97 2.97
N TYR A 91 -10.83 15.26 3.12
CA TYR A 91 -9.77 15.59 4.09
C TYR A 91 -8.66 16.48 3.53
N ALA A 92 -8.56 16.59 2.21
CA ALA A 92 -7.50 17.38 1.57
C ALA A 92 -8.02 18.14 0.35
N PRO A 93 -7.43 19.28 0.00
CA PRO A 93 -7.86 20.10 -1.13
C PRO A 93 -7.64 19.42 -2.49
N ARG A 94 -6.71 18.49 -2.58
CA ARG A 94 -6.42 17.77 -3.82
C ARG A 94 -6.35 16.27 -3.56
N GLN A 95 -7.02 15.51 -4.43
CA GLN A 95 -7.06 14.05 -4.42
C GLN A 95 -6.66 13.51 -5.79
N GLU A 96 -5.87 12.45 -5.78
CA GLU A 96 -5.55 11.64 -6.95
C GLU A 96 -5.93 10.18 -6.68
N VAL A 97 -6.99 9.71 -7.34
CA VAL A 97 -7.35 8.29 -7.32
C VAL A 97 -6.31 7.53 -8.13
N TYR A 98 -5.46 6.76 -7.46
CA TYR A 98 -4.35 6.06 -8.07
C TYR A 98 -4.74 4.66 -8.57
N SER A 99 -5.56 3.96 -7.81
CA SER A 99 -6.11 2.64 -8.16
C SER A 99 -7.48 2.44 -7.51
N ILE A 100 -8.07 1.26 -7.65
CA ILE A 100 -9.35 0.92 -7.03
C ILE A 100 -9.30 0.93 -5.49
N ASP A 101 -8.13 0.76 -4.91
CA ASP A 101 -7.89 0.64 -3.46
C ASP A 101 -6.98 1.73 -2.89
N GLU A 102 -6.32 2.55 -3.73
CA GLU A 102 -5.34 3.56 -3.32
C GLU A 102 -5.72 4.97 -3.78
N SER A 103 -5.59 5.94 -2.88
CA SER A 103 -5.76 7.36 -3.17
C SER A 103 -4.65 8.19 -2.55
N PHE A 104 -4.00 9.03 -3.37
CA PHE A 104 -3.13 10.09 -2.85
C PHE A 104 -3.97 11.32 -2.50
N LEU A 105 -3.61 11.92 -1.36
CA LEU A 105 -4.16 13.19 -0.89
C LEU A 105 -3.01 14.17 -0.70
N ASP A 106 -3.17 15.37 -1.19
CA ASP A 106 -2.18 16.43 -1.01
C ASP A 106 -2.64 17.41 0.06
N PHE A 107 -1.91 17.42 1.16
CA PHE A 107 -2.15 18.24 2.34
C PHE A 107 -1.37 19.56 2.33
N GLU A 108 -0.88 20.02 1.17
CA GLU A 108 -0.25 21.31 1.08
C GLU A 108 -1.17 22.42 1.58
N GLY A 109 -0.68 23.21 2.56
CA GLY A 109 -1.43 24.30 3.16
C GLY A 109 -2.50 23.88 4.19
N VAL A 110 -2.67 22.59 4.45
CA VAL A 110 -3.62 22.10 5.46
C VAL A 110 -2.94 22.11 6.84
N PRO A 111 -3.42 22.91 7.80
CA PRO A 111 -2.86 22.94 9.14
C PRO A 111 -3.36 21.76 9.98
N GLY A 112 -2.62 21.43 11.04
CA GLY A 112 -3.06 20.50 12.07
C GLY A 112 -2.19 19.24 12.20
N ASP A 113 -2.63 18.35 13.07
CA ASP A 113 -1.99 17.06 13.35
C ASP A 113 -2.42 16.01 12.32
N LEU A 114 -1.51 15.70 11.40
CA LEU A 114 -1.77 14.74 10.33
C LEU A 114 -1.91 13.31 10.85
N ASP A 115 -1.25 12.94 11.96
CA ASP A 115 -1.40 11.61 12.56
C ASP A 115 -2.81 11.43 13.12
N LYS A 116 -3.35 12.46 13.77
CA LYS A 116 -4.74 12.50 14.20
C LYS A 116 -5.67 12.44 13.00
N THR A 117 -5.43 13.26 11.98
CA THR A 117 -6.21 13.27 10.74
C THR A 117 -6.26 11.90 10.09
N GLY A 118 -5.12 11.20 10.01
CA GLY A 118 -5.06 9.84 9.47
C GLY A 118 -5.90 8.84 10.27
N ARG A 119 -5.87 8.93 11.61
CA ARG A 119 -6.70 8.09 12.48
C ARG A 119 -8.19 8.39 12.31
N ASP A 120 -8.58 9.66 12.28
CA ASP A 120 -9.97 10.09 12.07
C ASP A 120 -10.49 9.63 10.70
N MET A 121 -9.67 9.78 9.66
CA MET A 121 -10.00 9.33 8.30
C MET A 121 -10.26 7.82 8.25
N ARG A 122 -9.36 7.02 8.85
CA ARG A 122 -9.52 5.56 8.95
C ARG A 122 -10.80 5.17 9.71
N ALA A 123 -11.04 5.81 10.85
CA ALA A 123 -12.23 5.55 11.67
C ALA A 123 -13.52 5.86 10.88
N ARG A 124 -13.53 6.97 10.14
CA ARG A 124 -14.69 7.37 9.32
C ARG A 124 -14.93 6.41 8.16
N VAL A 125 -13.88 6.01 7.44
CA VAL A 125 -14.00 5.03 6.35
C VAL A 125 -14.53 3.71 6.89
N LEU A 126 -13.96 3.21 7.99
CA LEU A 126 -14.41 1.96 8.62
C LEU A 126 -15.87 2.04 9.08
N GLN A 127 -16.26 3.15 9.72
CA GLN A 127 -17.64 3.36 10.22
C GLN A 127 -18.67 3.40 9.09
N TRP A 128 -18.34 4.04 7.95
CA TRP A 128 -19.30 4.30 6.89
C TRP A 128 -19.30 3.24 5.78
N THR A 129 -18.22 2.50 5.62
CA THR A 129 -18.07 1.50 4.56
C THR A 129 -17.77 0.09 5.07
N GLY A 130 -17.33 -0.06 6.29
CA GLY A 130 -16.81 -1.32 6.84
C GLY A 130 -15.40 -1.69 6.32
N LEU A 131 -14.76 -0.83 5.51
CA LEU A 131 -13.45 -1.12 4.92
C LEU A 131 -12.30 -0.72 5.86
N PRO A 132 -11.40 -1.64 6.20
CA PRO A 132 -10.18 -1.33 6.92
C PRO A 132 -9.17 -0.66 5.99
N THR A 133 -8.59 0.47 6.43
CA THR A 133 -7.60 1.21 5.66
C THR A 133 -6.30 1.39 6.42
N SER A 134 -5.20 1.61 5.69
CA SER A 134 -3.94 2.10 6.22
C SER A 134 -3.60 3.44 5.59
N VAL A 135 -2.94 4.32 6.36
CA VAL A 135 -2.57 5.66 5.90
C VAL A 135 -1.08 5.88 6.09
N GLY A 136 -0.40 6.30 5.03
CA GLY A 136 1.00 6.69 5.07
C GLY A 136 1.18 8.13 4.67
N PHE A 137 1.83 8.95 5.51
CA PHE A 137 2.20 10.33 5.20
C PHE A 137 3.67 10.45 4.87
N GLY A 138 4.01 11.33 3.91
CA GLY A 138 5.37 11.66 3.56
C GLY A 138 5.47 12.96 2.78
N PRO A 139 6.66 13.62 2.79
CA PRO A 139 6.89 14.83 2.01
C PRO A 139 6.76 14.63 0.50
N THR A 140 6.91 13.41 0.04
CA THR A 140 6.77 13.00 -1.37
C THR A 140 5.80 11.82 -1.50
N LYS A 141 5.27 11.57 -2.70
CA LYS A 141 4.42 10.42 -2.97
C LYS A 141 5.12 9.08 -2.70
N THR A 142 6.39 8.98 -3.04
CA THR A 142 7.19 7.76 -2.79
C THR A 142 7.35 7.51 -1.29
N LEU A 143 7.61 8.55 -0.50
CA LEU A 143 7.67 8.41 0.96
C LEU A 143 6.30 8.12 1.58
N ALA A 144 5.21 8.72 1.07
CA ALA A 144 3.85 8.40 1.52
C ALA A 144 3.51 6.92 1.25
N LYS A 145 3.92 6.38 0.10
CA LYS A 145 3.71 4.96 -0.24
C LYS A 145 4.58 4.03 0.61
N LEU A 146 5.81 4.41 0.91
CA LEU A 146 6.66 3.70 1.86
C LEU A 146 6.06 3.72 3.27
N ALA A 147 5.58 4.88 3.74
CA ALA A 147 4.90 5.01 5.03
C ALA A 147 3.66 4.11 5.13
N ASN A 148 2.88 4.01 4.05
CA ASN A 148 1.73 3.10 4.00
C ASN A 148 2.15 1.63 4.10
N HIS A 149 3.24 1.22 3.42
CA HIS A 149 3.81 -0.12 3.58
C HIS A 149 4.20 -0.39 5.05
N VAL A 150 4.88 0.55 5.69
CA VAL A 150 5.27 0.46 7.11
C VAL A 150 4.03 0.34 8.00
N ALA A 151 3.00 1.17 7.79
CA ALA A 151 1.76 1.13 8.55
C ALA A 151 1.06 -0.24 8.48
N LYS A 152 0.99 -0.83 7.27
CA LYS A 152 0.43 -2.17 7.06
C LYS A 152 1.25 -3.26 7.74
N MET A 153 2.58 -3.20 7.63
CA MET A 153 3.45 -4.23 8.16
C MET A 153 3.56 -4.17 9.68
N ALA A 154 3.61 -2.97 10.28
CA ALA A 154 3.61 -2.78 11.73
C ALA A 154 2.32 -3.32 12.38
N ASP A 155 1.18 -3.19 11.69
CA ASP A 155 -0.11 -3.72 12.13
C ASP A 155 -0.19 -5.25 11.95
N ARG A 156 0.22 -5.77 10.79
CA ARG A 156 0.07 -7.18 10.43
C ARG A 156 1.13 -8.09 11.05
N LYS A 157 2.38 -7.62 11.18
CA LYS A 157 3.53 -8.40 11.66
C LYS A 157 4.19 -7.66 12.82
N PRO A 158 3.70 -7.81 14.05
CA PRO A 158 4.31 -7.19 15.23
C PRO A 158 5.82 -7.48 15.30
N GLY A 159 6.62 -6.44 15.53
CA GLY A 159 8.08 -6.53 15.55
C GLY A 159 8.77 -6.23 14.21
N SER A 160 8.06 -6.12 13.09
CA SER A 160 8.65 -5.68 11.81
C SER A 160 9.07 -4.21 11.83
N TYR A 161 8.25 -3.37 12.47
CA TYR A 161 8.49 -1.94 12.72
C TYR A 161 7.98 -1.56 14.09
N ALA A 162 8.31 -0.35 14.55
CA ALA A 162 7.80 0.17 15.83
C ALA A 162 6.26 0.23 15.80
N ARG A 163 5.61 -0.24 16.87
CA ARG A 163 4.15 -0.36 16.99
C ARG A 163 3.41 0.97 16.78
N GLN A 164 4.06 2.08 17.10
CA GLN A 164 3.47 3.42 16.89
C GLN A 164 3.15 3.74 15.44
N HIS A 165 3.79 3.06 14.47
CA HIS A 165 3.52 3.21 13.04
C HIS A 165 2.36 2.36 12.54
N ALA A 166 1.81 1.47 13.38
CA ALA A 166 0.73 0.58 12.95
C ALA A 166 -0.49 1.38 12.51
N GLN A 167 -1.03 1.00 11.34
CA GLN A 167 -2.23 1.56 10.73
C GLN A 167 -2.09 3.00 10.20
N VAL A 168 -1.35 3.88 10.86
CA VAL A 168 -1.01 5.25 10.41
C VAL A 168 0.48 5.45 10.64
N CYS A 169 1.21 5.77 9.58
CA CYS A 169 2.64 6.08 9.66
C CYS A 169 2.93 7.42 8.99
N ASN A 170 3.65 8.30 9.67
CA ASN A 170 3.99 9.62 9.15
C ASN A 170 5.51 9.79 9.11
N LEU A 171 6.12 9.49 7.97
CA LEU A 171 7.57 9.64 7.76
C LEU A 171 8.02 11.10 7.58
N GLY A 172 7.08 12.05 7.50
CA GLY A 172 7.40 13.48 7.41
C GLY A 172 7.72 14.15 8.75
N THR A 173 7.35 13.52 9.88
CA THR A 173 7.49 14.10 11.22
C THR A 173 8.35 13.27 12.17
N VAL A 174 8.70 12.03 11.78
CA VAL A 174 9.56 11.18 12.61
C VAL A 174 10.98 11.75 12.75
N PRO A 175 11.64 11.58 13.91
CA PRO A 175 13.05 11.95 14.08
C PRO A 175 13.94 11.24 13.05
N ARG A 176 15.03 11.91 12.65
CA ARG A 176 15.97 11.37 11.64
C ARG A 176 16.48 9.96 11.97
N ALA A 177 16.78 9.70 13.24
CA ALA A 177 17.24 8.38 13.69
C ALA A 177 16.18 7.30 13.48
N GLU A 178 14.92 7.62 13.76
CA GLU A 178 13.79 6.72 13.56
C GLU A 178 13.52 6.47 12.06
N LEU A 179 13.59 7.52 11.23
CA LEU A 179 13.52 7.38 9.78
C LEU A 179 14.60 6.43 9.26
N GLN A 180 15.86 6.58 9.71
CA GLN A 180 16.95 5.69 9.34
C GLN A 180 16.67 4.23 9.73
N GLN A 181 16.11 3.99 10.92
CA GLN A 181 15.71 2.64 11.34
C GLN A 181 14.64 2.04 10.42
N VAL A 182 13.63 2.82 10.05
CA VAL A 182 12.59 2.40 9.09
C VAL A 182 13.19 2.06 7.74
N LEU A 183 14.06 2.92 7.19
CA LEU A 183 14.71 2.70 5.90
C LEU A 183 15.63 1.48 5.92
N GLN A 184 16.34 1.25 7.03
CA GLN A 184 17.21 0.08 7.23
C GLN A 184 16.40 -1.23 7.35
N ALA A 185 15.24 -1.19 7.99
CA ALA A 185 14.36 -2.36 8.17
C ALA A 185 13.57 -2.71 6.91
N THR A 186 13.55 -1.85 5.89
CA THR A 186 12.76 -2.04 4.67
C THR A 186 13.63 -2.53 3.53
N GLU A 187 13.29 -3.69 2.95
CA GLU A 187 13.95 -4.21 1.76
C GLU A 187 13.70 -3.29 0.55
N VAL A 188 14.72 -3.13 -0.29
CA VAL A 188 14.67 -2.24 -1.46
C VAL A 188 13.57 -2.59 -2.45
N GLY A 189 13.19 -3.86 -2.53
CA GLY A 189 12.11 -4.34 -3.39
C GLY A 189 10.70 -3.85 -3.00
N HIS A 190 10.54 -3.24 -1.82
CA HIS A 190 9.28 -2.63 -1.39
C HIS A 190 9.13 -1.17 -1.81
N VAL A 191 10.17 -0.59 -2.40
CA VAL A 191 10.13 0.79 -2.92
C VAL A 191 9.26 0.84 -4.18
N TRP A 192 8.40 1.82 -4.24
CA TRP A 192 7.55 2.07 -5.41
C TRP A 192 8.40 2.27 -6.68
N GLY A 193 8.08 1.52 -7.73
CA GLY A 193 8.83 1.53 -8.98
C GLY A 193 10.05 0.60 -9.04
N VAL A 194 10.41 -0.07 -7.92
CA VAL A 194 11.48 -1.07 -7.89
C VAL A 194 10.87 -2.47 -8.10
N GLY A 195 10.86 -2.93 -9.34
CA GLY A 195 10.37 -4.26 -9.69
C GLY A 195 11.39 -5.39 -9.43
N ARG A 196 10.96 -6.64 -9.58
CA ARG A 196 11.77 -7.85 -9.28
C ARG A 196 13.16 -7.85 -9.93
N ARG A 197 13.25 -7.45 -11.23
CA ARG A 197 14.54 -7.40 -11.96
C ARG A 197 15.46 -6.32 -11.39
N THR A 198 14.92 -5.17 -11.08
CA THR A 198 15.68 -4.06 -10.47
C THR A 198 16.14 -4.43 -9.07
N THR A 199 15.29 -5.07 -8.26
CA THR A 199 15.64 -5.59 -6.94
C THR A 199 16.80 -6.55 -7.00
N ALA A 200 16.76 -7.55 -7.90
CA ALA A 200 17.84 -8.52 -8.06
C ALA A 200 19.18 -7.83 -8.39
N ARG A 201 19.18 -6.91 -9.36
CA ARG A 201 20.39 -6.16 -9.75
C ARG A 201 20.91 -5.24 -8.64
N LEU A 202 20.03 -4.59 -7.87
CA LEU A 202 20.42 -3.79 -6.71
C LEU A 202 21.07 -4.65 -5.64
N ASN A 203 20.49 -5.82 -5.35
CA ASN A 203 21.03 -6.77 -4.38
C ASN A 203 22.41 -7.32 -4.78
N GLU A 204 22.61 -7.60 -6.06
CA GLU A 204 23.92 -7.99 -6.63
C GLU A 204 24.96 -6.88 -6.43
N GLY A 205 24.53 -5.60 -6.51
CA GLY A 205 25.37 -4.43 -6.23
C GLY A 205 25.51 -4.08 -4.74
N GLY A 206 25.00 -4.93 -3.83
CA GLY A 206 25.10 -4.73 -2.38
C GLY A 206 24.04 -3.80 -1.79
N ILE A 207 23.08 -3.30 -2.60
CA ILE A 207 21.97 -2.44 -2.17
C ILE A 207 20.77 -3.32 -1.84
N ARG A 208 20.55 -3.59 -0.57
CA ARG A 208 19.50 -4.52 -0.08
C ARG A 208 18.35 -3.80 0.61
N THR A 209 18.65 -2.71 1.29
CA THR A 209 17.67 -1.92 2.06
C THR A 209 17.39 -0.59 1.39
N VAL A 210 16.30 0.06 1.80
CA VAL A 210 15.99 1.42 1.34
C VAL A 210 17.07 2.40 1.83
N LEU A 211 17.68 2.16 3.01
CA LEU A 211 18.78 2.98 3.50
C LEU A 211 20.01 2.85 2.61
N ASP A 212 20.36 1.65 2.16
CA ASP A 212 21.46 1.46 1.20
C ASP A 212 21.19 2.25 -0.09
N LEU A 213 19.94 2.21 -0.58
CA LEU A 213 19.55 2.89 -1.81
C LEU A 213 19.66 4.41 -1.71
N VAL A 214 19.21 5.02 -0.60
CA VAL A 214 19.31 6.47 -0.40
C VAL A 214 20.75 6.95 -0.18
N ASN A 215 21.63 6.06 0.32
CA ASN A 215 23.06 6.35 0.50
C ASN A 215 23.91 6.04 -0.73
N ALA A 216 23.33 5.41 -1.76
CA ALA A 216 24.07 5.08 -2.99
C ALA A 216 24.37 6.31 -3.83
N ASP A 217 25.46 6.25 -4.63
CA ASP A 217 25.80 7.31 -5.57
C ASP A 217 24.77 7.44 -6.69
N ILE A 218 24.06 8.56 -6.72
CA ILE A 218 22.95 8.83 -7.66
C ILE A 218 23.43 8.78 -9.11
N ALA A 219 24.64 9.28 -9.41
CA ALA A 219 25.18 9.27 -10.76
C ALA A 219 25.42 7.85 -11.27
N THR A 220 25.87 6.97 -10.39
CA THR A 220 26.05 5.53 -10.69
C THR A 220 24.69 4.84 -10.87
N LEU A 221 23.71 5.09 -10.02
CA LEU A 221 22.35 4.55 -10.16
C LEU A 221 21.72 4.96 -11.50
N ARG A 222 21.86 6.24 -11.89
CA ARG A 222 21.36 6.73 -13.18
C ARG A 222 21.99 6.00 -14.36
N ARG A 223 23.32 5.81 -14.34
CA ARG A 223 24.06 5.12 -15.42
C ARG A 223 23.72 3.64 -15.52
N GLN A 224 23.63 2.97 -14.38
CA GLN A 224 23.45 1.52 -14.34
C GLN A 224 22.00 1.07 -14.48
N PHE A 225 21.03 1.88 -14.05
CA PHE A 225 19.61 1.52 -14.02
C PHE A 225 18.78 2.40 -14.93
N SER A 226 18.36 3.57 -14.44
CA SER A 226 17.51 4.50 -15.22
C SER A 226 17.31 5.84 -14.52
N VAL A 227 16.87 6.84 -15.29
CA VAL A 227 16.38 8.14 -14.78
C VAL A 227 15.17 7.94 -13.83
N VAL A 228 14.37 6.88 -14.02
CA VAL A 228 13.23 6.59 -13.14
C VAL A 228 13.71 6.22 -11.75
N LEU A 229 14.73 5.37 -11.62
CA LEU A 229 15.29 5.02 -10.32
C LEU A 229 15.95 6.24 -9.65
N GLU A 230 16.66 7.07 -10.40
CA GLU A 230 17.20 8.34 -9.90
C GLU A 230 16.09 9.21 -9.25
N LYS A 231 14.97 9.42 -9.97
CA LYS A 231 13.82 10.17 -9.45
C LYS A 231 13.24 9.53 -8.19
N THR A 232 13.15 8.20 -8.16
CA THR A 232 12.68 7.46 -6.97
C THR A 232 13.58 7.73 -5.76
N VAL A 233 14.91 7.75 -5.94
CA VAL A 233 15.86 8.06 -4.86
C VAL A 233 15.72 9.49 -4.40
N LEU A 234 15.58 10.46 -5.31
CA LEU A 234 15.35 11.86 -4.96
C LEU A 234 14.05 12.03 -4.16
N GLU A 235 12.99 11.33 -4.54
CA GLU A 235 11.73 11.31 -3.77
C GLU A 235 11.92 10.72 -2.37
N LEU A 236 12.67 9.64 -2.22
CA LEU A 236 13.00 9.05 -0.91
C LEU A 236 13.86 10.01 -0.05
N CYS A 237 14.64 10.87 -0.67
CA CYS A 237 15.40 11.94 0.00
C CYS A 237 14.56 13.20 0.30
N GLY A 238 13.28 13.20 -0.02
CA GLY A 238 12.36 14.31 0.26
C GLY A 238 12.23 15.34 -0.87
N THR A 239 12.84 15.10 -2.04
CA THR A 239 12.74 15.99 -3.21
C THR A 239 11.58 15.52 -4.10
N ALA A 240 10.48 16.27 -4.13
CA ALA A 240 9.31 15.92 -4.92
C ALA A 240 9.60 15.99 -6.43
N CYS A 241 9.58 14.85 -7.10
CA CYS A 241 9.75 14.70 -8.55
C CYS A 241 8.44 14.34 -9.25
N LEU A 242 7.46 13.80 -8.51
CA LEU A 242 6.15 13.40 -8.99
C LEU A 242 5.12 14.46 -8.56
N LYS A 243 4.60 15.21 -9.50
CA LYS A 243 3.51 16.17 -9.25
C LYS A 243 2.19 15.41 -9.04
N ALA A 244 1.23 16.04 -8.32
CA ALA A 244 -0.14 15.59 -8.38
C ALA A 244 -0.59 15.61 -9.85
N SER A 245 -1.07 14.48 -10.38
CA SER A 245 -1.70 14.48 -11.70
C SER A 245 -3.03 15.21 -11.59
N GLU A 246 -3.38 15.99 -12.62
CA GLU A 246 -4.75 16.50 -12.73
C GLU A 246 -5.72 15.30 -12.72
N PRO A 247 -6.92 15.45 -12.13
CA PRO A 247 -7.88 14.36 -12.05
C PRO A 247 -8.16 13.84 -13.47
N LYS A 248 -7.72 12.64 -13.78
CA LYS A 248 -8.17 11.93 -14.97
C LYS A 248 -9.66 11.70 -14.79
N GLY A 249 -10.44 12.17 -15.74
CA GLY A 249 -11.89 11.99 -15.78
C GLY A 249 -12.28 10.55 -15.43
N SER A 250 -13.45 10.40 -14.82
CA SER A 250 -13.98 9.20 -14.17
C SER A 250 -13.48 7.87 -14.76
N PHE A 251 -12.91 7.02 -13.91
CA PHE A 251 -12.54 5.64 -14.25
C PHE A 251 -13.76 4.72 -14.52
N PHE A 252 -14.97 5.28 -14.48
CA PHE A 252 -16.24 4.57 -14.63
C PHE A 252 -17.06 5.23 -15.77
N SER A 253 -16.75 4.88 -16.99
CA SER A 253 -17.64 5.02 -18.16
C SER A 253 -17.76 3.65 -18.83
#